data_6a9c9525738efde8bced17849f5a2560
#
_entry.id   6a9c9525738efde8bced17849f5a2560
#
_cell.length_a   1.000
_cell.length_b   1.000
_cell.length_c   1.000
_cell.angle_alpha   90.00
_cell.angle_beta   90.00
_cell.angle_gamma   90.00
#
_symmetry.space_group_name_H-M   'P 1'
#
loop_
_entity.id
_entity.type
_entity.pdbx_description
1 polymer ?
#
loop_
_entity_poly.entity_id
_entity_poly.type
_entity_poly.pdbx_seq_one_letter_code
_entity_poly.pdbx_strand_id
1 'polypeptide(L)'
;MFINKFVRRNLIIYFLPNVFFNTCIPYFAFRTQQVVYLFRGEQCFARFLLPMVLFLPFIITFDLSKKTIDLYKKGKTDLLIPDHLQKTKFLFKMAGINGGISLSVAFLILLLAEFCIPRQYGFSGGFLALLLGLTAGLLTVIFTLHTGARYWRQAGS
;
A
#
# COMPACT_ATOMS: atom_id res chain seq x y z
N MET A 1 -18.92 10.15 13.69
CA MET A 1 -19.42 8.76 13.56
C MET A 1 -19.44 8.25 12.10
N PHE A 2 -19.87 9.05 11.13
CA PHE A 2 -19.97 8.68 9.71
C PHE A 2 -18.59 8.32 9.06
N ILE A 3 -17.54 9.11 9.30
CA ILE A 3 -16.20 8.90 8.74
C ILE A 3 -15.58 7.59 9.19
N ASN A 4 -15.75 7.20 10.47
CA ASN A 4 -15.25 5.91 10.95
C ASN A 4 -15.88 4.73 10.17
N LYS A 5 -17.19 4.82 9.90
CA LYS A 5 -17.90 3.80 9.12
C LYS A 5 -17.44 3.78 7.66
N PHE A 6 -17.20 4.96 7.06
CA PHE A 6 -16.69 5.10 5.70
C PHE A 6 -15.27 4.53 5.56
N VAL A 7 -14.34 4.93 6.45
CA VAL A 7 -12.96 4.46 6.44
C VAL A 7 -12.90 2.95 6.68
N ARG A 8 -13.66 2.43 7.65
CA ARG A 8 -13.74 0.99 7.95
C ARG A 8 -14.25 0.19 6.74
N ARG A 9 -15.28 0.67 6.05
CA ARG A 9 -15.80 0.01 4.84
C ARG A 9 -14.75 -0.02 3.73
N ASN A 10 -14.09 1.10 3.45
CA ASN A 10 -13.04 1.15 2.44
C ASN A 10 -11.83 0.31 2.83
N LEU A 11 -11.48 0.23 4.12
CA LEU A 11 -10.42 -0.63 4.61
C LEU A 11 -10.69 -2.10 4.22
N ILE A 12 -11.88 -2.62 4.46
CA ILE A 12 -12.23 -4.00 4.10
C ILE A 12 -12.18 -4.20 2.58
N ILE A 13 -12.71 -3.24 1.81
CA ILE A 13 -12.73 -3.28 0.34
C ILE A 13 -11.32 -3.31 -0.26
N TYR A 14 -10.36 -2.60 0.34
CA TYR A 14 -8.97 -2.62 -0.13
C TYR A 14 -8.18 -3.80 0.44
N PHE A 15 -8.40 -4.16 1.70
CA PHE A 15 -7.60 -5.17 2.41
C PHE A 15 -7.71 -6.56 1.76
N LEU A 16 -8.93 -7.05 1.57
CA LEU A 16 -9.15 -8.40 1.06
C LEU A 16 -8.53 -8.63 -0.33
N PRO A 17 -8.79 -7.80 -1.36
CA PRO A 17 -8.17 -8.00 -2.67
C PRO A 17 -6.65 -7.83 -2.62
N ASN A 18 -6.14 -6.85 -1.86
CA ASN A 18 -4.71 -6.59 -1.80
C ASN A 18 -3.95 -7.76 -1.16
N VAL A 19 -4.44 -8.31 -0.05
CA VAL A 19 -3.83 -9.50 0.56
C VAL A 19 -3.94 -10.69 -0.39
N PHE A 20 -5.12 -10.92 -0.96
CA PHE A 20 -5.35 -12.07 -1.84
C PHE A 20 -4.44 -12.04 -3.08
N PHE A 21 -4.46 -10.96 -3.85
CA PHE A 21 -3.67 -10.90 -5.09
C PHE A 21 -2.17 -10.85 -4.83
N ASN A 22 -1.72 -10.14 -3.79
CA ASN A 22 -0.30 -10.07 -3.44
C ASN A 22 0.22 -11.32 -2.72
N THR A 23 -0.63 -12.27 -2.39
CA THR A 23 -0.24 -13.63 -1.97
C THR A 23 -0.30 -14.59 -3.16
N CYS A 24 -1.44 -14.63 -3.87
CA CYS A 24 -1.68 -15.64 -4.89
C CYS A 24 -0.78 -15.47 -6.12
N ILE A 25 -0.63 -14.24 -6.64
CA ILE A 25 0.19 -14.01 -7.84
C ILE A 25 1.66 -14.42 -7.61
N PRO A 26 2.35 -13.94 -6.55
CA PRO A 26 3.70 -14.40 -6.25
C PRO A 26 3.79 -15.89 -5.94
N TYR A 27 2.79 -16.46 -5.25
CA TYR A 27 2.77 -17.90 -4.98
C TYR A 27 2.85 -18.72 -6.26
N PHE A 28 2.03 -18.41 -7.26
CA PHE A 28 2.08 -19.08 -8.55
C PHE A 28 3.39 -18.81 -9.31
N ALA A 29 3.90 -17.58 -9.25
CA ALA A 29 5.17 -17.22 -9.90
C ALA A 29 6.36 -17.96 -9.28
N PHE A 30 6.37 -18.15 -7.96
CA PHE A 30 7.45 -18.83 -7.26
C PHE A 30 7.35 -20.36 -7.28
N ARG A 31 6.18 -20.91 -7.64
CA ARG A 31 5.91 -22.36 -7.59
C ARG A 31 6.88 -23.19 -8.43
N THR A 32 7.37 -22.62 -9.53
CA THR A 32 8.31 -23.30 -10.44
C THR A 32 9.75 -23.28 -9.96
N GLN A 33 10.06 -22.54 -8.89
CA GLN A 33 11.40 -22.39 -8.37
C GLN A 33 11.58 -23.18 -7.08
N GLN A 34 12.68 -23.90 -6.96
CA GLN A 34 13.03 -24.62 -5.71
C GLN A 34 13.32 -23.64 -4.58
N VAL A 35 14.00 -22.54 -4.89
CA VAL A 35 14.36 -21.46 -3.95
C VAL A 35 14.19 -20.10 -4.63
N VAL A 36 13.78 -19.11 -3.85
CA VAL A 36 13.63 -17.72 -4.28
C VAL A 36 14.59 -16.84 -3.51
N TYR A 37 15.31 -15.98 -4.23
CA TYR A 37 16.25 -15.01 -3.64
C TYR A 37 15.62 -13.61 -3.53
N LEU A 38 16.24 -12.75 -2.72
CA LEU A 38 15.75 -11.38 -2.54
C LEU A 38 15.87 -10.56 -3.83
N PHE A 39 17.04 -10.58 -4.50
CA PHE A 39 17.31 -9.78 -5.70
C PHE A 39 17.72 -10.61 -6.92
N ARG A 40 17.90 -11.92 -6.79
CA ARG A 40 18.45 -12.77 -7.86
C ARG A 40 17.41 -13.70 -8.45
N GLY A 41 17.62 -14.05 -9.73
CA GLY A 41 16.72 -14.93 -10.48
C GLY A 41 15.63 -14.17 -11.23
N GLU A 42 14.96 -14.87 -12.14
CA GLU A 42 13.89 -14.28 -12.96
C GLU A 42 12.68 -13.84 -12.12
N GLN A 43 12.32 -14.62 -11.12
CA GLN A 43 11.24 -14.34 -10.19
C GLN A 43 11.85 -14.16 -8.79
N CYS A 44 12.38 -12.98 -8.51
CA CYS A 44 12.92 -12.65 -7.20
C CYS A 44 11.90 -11.87 -6.34
N PHE A 45 12.12 -11.85 -5.03
CA PHE A 45 11.22 -11.19 -4.08
C PHE A 45 11.06 -9.69 -4.36
N ALA A 46 12.18 -8.99 -4.65
CA ALA A 46 12.19 -7.55 -4.93
C ALA A 46 11.31 -7.18 -6.13
N ARG A 47 11.23 -8.05 -7.15
CA ARG A 47 10.42 -7.83 -8.36
C ARG A 47 8.93 -7.68 -8.05
N PHE A 48 8.44 -8.36 -7.03
CA PHE A 48 7.04 -8.26 -6.58
C PHE A 48 6.87 -7.20 -5.50
N LEU A 49 7.80 -7.11 -4.55
CA LEU A 49 7.69 -6.18 -3.43
C LEU A 49 7.78 -4.71 -3.87
N LEU A 50 8.79 -4.33 -4.68
CA LEU A 50 9.04 -2.93 -4.99
C LEU A 50 7.89 -2.25 -5.76
N PRO A 51 7.31 -2.83 -6.81
CA PRO A 51 6.11 -2.27 -7.43
C PRO A 51 4.92 -2.20 -6.46
N MET A 52 4.71 -3.24 -5.66
CA MET A 52 3.61 -3.28 -4.70
C MET A 52 3.71 -2.14 -3.68
N VAL A 53 4.88 -1.94 -3.06
CA VAL A 53 5.06 -0.89 -2.03
C VAL A 53 5.05 0.53 -2.61
N LEU A 54 5.24 0.70 -3.90
CA LEU A 54 5.07 1.97 -4.60
C LEU A 54 3.60 2.23 -4.95
N PHE A 55 2.98 1.30 -5.68
CA PHE A 55 1.67 1.52 -6.27
C PHE A 55 0.51 1.37 -5.28
N LEU A 56 0.62 0.46 -4.31
CA LEU A 56 -0.47 0.20 -3.38
C LEU A 56 -0.76 1.41 -2.48
N PRO A 57 0.22 2.05 -1.79
CA PRO A 57 -0.01 3.29 -1.06
C PRO A 57 -0.47 4.45 -1.96
N PHE A 58 0.08 4.53 -3.17
CA PHE A 58 -0.32 5.54 -4.16
C PHE A 58 -1.82 5.41 -4.49
N ILE A 59 -2.27 4.22 -4.89
CA ILE A 59 -3.65 3.98 -5.31
C ILE A 59 -4.61 4.19 -4.14
N ILE A 60 -4.31 3.66 -2.96
CA ILE A 60 -5.17 3.81 -1.77
C ILE A 60 -5.30 5.28 -1.39
N THR A 61 -4.17 6.02 -1.34
CA THR A 61 -4.19 7.44 -0.98
C THR A 61 -4.99 8.25 -1.99
N PHE A 62 -4.79 8.02 -3.28
CA PHE A 62 -5.49 8.73 -4.35
C PHE A 62 -6.99 8.44 -4.35
N ASP A 63 -7.38 7.17 -4.36
CA ASP A 63 -8.78 6.76 -4.46
C ASP A 63 -9.59 7.15 -3.21
N LEU A 64 -9.03 6.93 -2.00
CA LEU A 64 -9.71 7.31 -0.76
C LEU A 64 -9.87 8.83 -0.66
N SER A 65 -8.85 9.60 -1.05
CA SER A 65 -8.92 11.06 -1.09
C SER A 65 -10.00 11.54 -2.06
N LYS A 66 -10.03 10.98 -3.28
CA LYS A 66 -11.06 11.29 -4.28
C LYS A 66 -12.46 10.99 -3.75
N LYS A 67 -12.68 9.79 -3.19
CA LYS A 67 -13.96 9.40 -2.60
C LYS A 67 -14.39 10.34 -1.46
N THR A 68 -13.45 10.80 -0.63
CA THR A 68 -13.73 11.74 0.47
C THR A 68 -14.17 13.09 -0.07
N ILE A 69 -13.50 13.61 -1.10
CA ILE A 69 -13.87 14.87 -1.77
C ILE A 69 -15.24 14.75 -2.46
N ASP A 70 -15.53 13.62 -3.10
CA ASP A 70 -16.82 13.39 -3.74
C ASP A 70 -17.98 13.36 -2.72
N LEU A 71 -17.74 12.82 -1.52
CA LEU A 71 -18.71 12.86 -0.41
C LEU A 71 -18.96 14.29 0.08
N TYR A 72 -17.90 15.09 0.20
CA TYR A 72 -17.98 16.51 0.57
C TYR A 72 -18.81 17.29 -0.46
N LYS A 73 -18.49 17.17 -1.75
CA LYS A 73 -19.22 17.84 -2.84
C LYS A 73 -20.70 17.46 -2.91
N LYS A 74 -21.04 16.24 -2.47
CA LYS A 74 -22.44 15.78 -2.41
C LYS A 74 -23.16 16.16 -1.12
N GLY A 75 -22.53 16.95 -0.23
CA GLY A 75 -23.13 17.33 1.07
C GLY A 75 -23.39 16.15 2.00
N LYS A 76 -22.66 15.02 1.81
CA LYS A 76 -22.83 13.79 2.61
C LYS A 76 -21.85 13.68 3.78
N THR A 77 -21.14 14.75 4.07
CA THR A 77 -20.16 14.82 5.18
C THR A 77 -20.07 16.24 5.69
N ASP A 78 -19.91 16.40 6.99
CA ASP A 78 -19.73 17.70 7.67
C ASP A 78 -18.26 18.17 7.61
N LEU A 79 -17.39 17.44 6.88
CA LEU A 79 -15.98 17.82 6.72
C LEU A 79 -15.88 19.08 5.86
N LEU A 80 -15.19 20.10 6.37
CA LEU A 80 -14.78 21.26 5.59
C LEU A 80 -13.47 20.91 4.86
N ILE A 81 -13.51 20.74 3.54
CA ILE A 81 -12.33 20.42 2.73
C ILE A 81 -11.91 21.70 1.98
N PRO A 82 -10.75 22.30 2.32
CA PRO A 82 -10.22 23.48 1.62
C PRO A 82 -10.04 23.24 0.13
N ASP A 83 -10.27 24.27 -0.68
CA ASP A 83 -10.24 24.17 -2.16
C ASP A 83 -8.91 23.69 -2.73
N HIS A 84 -7.79 24.02 -2.08
CA HIS A 84 -6.47 23.56 -2.53
C HIS A 84 -6.31 22.03 -2.42
N LEU A 85 -7.00 21.38 -1.46
CA LEU A 85 -6.98 19.92 -1.27
C LEU A 85 -7.88 19.19 -2.28
N GLN A 86 -8.82 19.90 -2.92
CA GLN A 86 -9.72 19.34 -3.92
C GLN A 86 -9.06 19.25 -5.32
N LYS A 87 -7.90 19.88 -5.52
CA LYS A 87 -7.19 19.89 -6.79
C LYS A 87 -6.55 18.52 -7.07
N THR A 88 -6.83 17.97 -8.24
CA THR A 88 -6.29 16.68 -8.69
C THR A 88 -4.75 16.63 -8.61
N LYS A 89 -4.07 17.73 -8.96
CA LYS A 89 -2.60 17.84 -8.83
C LYS A 89 -2.12 17.59 -7.39
N PHE A 90 -2.86 18.09 -6.39
CA PHE A 90 -2.53 17.89 -4.99
C PHE A 90 -2.71 16.42 -4.58
N LEU A 91 -3.77 15.77 -5.06
CA LEU A 91 -4.01 14.34 -4.79
C LEU A 91 -2.88 13.47 -5.36
N PHE A 92 -2.46 13.72 -6.60
CA PHE A 92 -1.33 13.03 -7.22
C PHE A 92 -0.03 13.26 -6.46
N LYS A 93 0.26 14.51 -6.07
CA LYS A 93 1.45 14.84 -5.28
C LYS A 93 1.46 14.08 -3.95
N MET A 94 0.35 14.08 -3.24
CA MET A 94 0.21 13.40 -1.95
C MET A 94 0.35 11.88 -2.07
N ALA A 95 -0.32 11.29 -3.07
CA ALA A 95 -0.22 9.88 -3.36
C ALA A 95 1.21 9.47 -3.78
N GLY A 96 1.86 10.28 -4.61
CA GLY A 96 3.25 10.08 -5.03
C GLY A 96 4.24 10.13 -3.87
N ILE A 97 4.07 11.07 -2.94
CA ILE A 97 4.89 11.15 -1.73
C ILE A 97 4.73 9.89 -0.88
N ASN A 98 3.49 9.44 -0.65
CA ASN A 98 3.24 8.23 0.14
C ASN A 98 3.84 6.97 -0.50
N GLY A 99 3.66 6.81 -1.82
CA GLY A 99 4.27 5.71 -2.57
C GLY A 99 5.80 5.78 -2.57
N GLY A 100 6.38 6.97 -2.77
CA GLY A 100 7.82 7.20 -2.76
C GLY A 100 8.47 6.90 -1.40
N ILE A 101 7.86 7.37 -0.30
CA ILE A 101 8.33 7.06 1.06
C ILE A 101 8.26 5.56 1.31
N SER A 102 7.14 4.91 0.98
CA SER A 102 6.97 3.47 1.17
C SER A 102 8.00 2.67 0.37
N LEU A 103 8.25 3.05 -0.88
CA LEU A 103 9.29 2.44 -1.73
C LEU A 103 10.68 2.61 -1.12
N SER A 104 11.04 3.82 -0.67
CA SER A 104 12.36 4.10 -0.08
C SER A 104 12.60 3.28 1.17
N VAL A 105 11.62 3.20 2.07
CA VAL A 105 11.71 2.40 3.29
C VAL A 105 11.84 0.92 2.97
N ALA A 106 11.01 0.38 2.09
CA ALA A 106 11.06 -1.03 1.72
C ALA A 106 12.37 -1.38 1.01
N PHE A 107 12.87 -0.50 0.14
CA PHE A 107 14.15 -0.70 -0.54
C PHE A 107 15.32 -0.73 0.44
N LEU A 108 15.36 0.19 1.41
CA LEU A 108 16.38 0.19 2.46
C LEU A 108 16.33 -1.10 3.30
N ILE A 109 15.13 -1.56 3.68
CA ILE A 109 14.95 -2.81 4.43
C ILE A 109 15.47 -4.00 3.61
N LEU A 110 15.14 -4.04 2.30
CA LEU A 110 15.64 -5.10 1.42
C LEU A 110 17.17 -5.08 1.28
N LEU A 111 17.77 -3.89 1.12
CA LEU A 111 19.21 -3.77 1.06
C LEU A 111 19.87 -4.26 2.35
N LEU A 112 19.36 -3.85 3.51
CA LEU A 112 19.86 -4.34 4.80
C LEU A 112 19.74 -5.86 4.91
N ALA A 113 18.60 -6.41 4.49
CA ALA A 113 18.41 -7.86 4.47
C ALA A 113 19.43 -8.58 3.55
N GLU A 114 19.70 -8.04 2.36
CA GLU A 114 20.71 -8.60 1.44
C GLU A 114 22.14 -8.55 2.03
N PHE A 115 22.47 -7.54 2.84
CA PHE A 115 23.75 -7.47 3.54
C PHE A 115 23.87 -8.43 4.71
N CYS A 116 22.77 -8.64 5.44
CA CYS A 116 22.77 -9.48 6.64
C CYS A 116 22.63 -10.97 6.32
N ILE A 117 21.98 -11.32 5.21
CA ILE A 117 21.69 -12.72 4.85
C ILE A 117 22.77 -13.22 3.89
N PRO A 118 23.36 -14.42 4.14
CA PRO A 118 24.35 -14.99 3.22
C PRO A 118 23.79 -15.14 1.80
N ARG A 119 24.56 -14.76 0.81
CA ARG A 119 24.15 -14.70 -0.61
C ARG A 119 23.63 -16.02 -1.18
N GLN A 120 24.03 -17.14 -0.60
CA GLN A 120 23.58 -18.47 -0.98
C GLN A 120 22.26 -18.88 -0.33
N TYR A 121 21.76 -18.09 0.63
CA TYR A 121 20.55 -18.42 1.34
C TYR A 121 19.32 -18.09 0.46
N GLY A 122 18.58 -19.15 0.13
CA GLY A 122 17.33 -19.04 -0.61
C GLY A 122 16.14 -19.32 0.27
N PHE A 123 15.04 -18.68 -0.01
CA PHE A 123 13.79 -18.79 0.74
C PHE A 123 12.79 -19.69 0.03
N SER A 124 11.89 -20.29 0.80
CA SER A 124 10.72 -20.96 0.24
C SER A 124 9.79 -19.93 -0.46
N GLY A 125 9.40 -20.24 -1.70
CA GLY A 125 8.49 -19.38 -2.47
C GLY A 125 7.15 -19.14 -1.77
N GLY A 126 6.60 -20.15 -1.09
CA GLY A 126 5.37 -20.03 -0.32
C GLY A 126 5.51 -19.05 0.86
N PHE A 127 6.64 -19.10 1.58
CA PHE A 127 6.92 -18.16 2.67
C PHE A 127 6.99 -16.70 2.16
N LEU A 128 7.73 -16.47 1.07
CA LEU A 128 7.85 -15.12 0.49
C LEU A 128 6.52 -14.61 -0.09
N ALA A 129 5.71 -15.47 -0.68
CA ALA A 129 4.38 -15.10 -1.15
C ALA A 129 3.46 -14.68 0.01
N LEU A 130 3.49 -15.43 1.13
CA LEU A 130 2.74 -15.06 2.33
C LEU A 130 3.23 -13.72 2.91
N LEU A 131 4.55 -13.51 2.95
CA LEU A 131 5.15 -12.27 3.42
C LEU A 131 4.72 -11.06 2.56
N LEU A 132 4.63 -11.21 1.23
CA LEU A 132 4.09 -10.19 0.32
C LEU A 132 2.64 -9.87 0.64
N GLY A 133 1.79 -10.87 0.84
CA GLY A 133 0.38 -10.67 1.20
C GLY A 133 0.22 -9.95 2.54
N LEU A 134 0.98 -10.36 3.56
CA LEU A 134 0.97 -9.68 4.88
C LEU A 134 1.45 -8.23 4.78
N THR A 135 2.50 -7.98 4.01
CA THR A 135 3.01 -6.61 3.76
C THR A 135 1.95 -5.77 3.04
N ALA A 136 1.28 -6.32 2.03
CA ALA A 136 0.19 -5.64 1.34
C ALA A 136 -0.97 -5.30 2.27
N GLY A 137 -1.34 -6.23 3.16
CA GLY A 137 -2.35 -6.01 4.20
C GLY A 137 -1.97 -4.89 5.15
N LEU A 138 -0.74 -4.91 5.67
CA LEU A 138 -0.21 -3.90 6.57
C LEU A 138 -0.20 -2.50 5.92
N LEU A 139 0.32 -2.38 4.70
CA LEU A 139 0.32 -1.13 3.94
C LEU A 139 -1.10 -0.63 3.71
N THR A 140 -2.04 -1.52 3.38
CA THR A 140 -3.44 -1.16 3.20
C THR A 140 -4.03 -0.54 4.47
N VAL A 141 -3.79 -1.14 5.64
CA VAL A 141 -4.25 -0.61 6.93
C VAL A 141 -3.64 0.76 7.19
N ILE A 142 -2.30 0.86 7.12
CA ILE A 142 -1.57 2.09 7.42
C ILE A 142 -2.06 3.24 6.54
N PHE A 143 -2.07 3.07 5.21
CA PHE A 143 -2.39 4.17 4.30
C PHE A 143 -3.89 4.51 4.24
N THR A 144 -4.77 3.56 4.48
CA THR A 144 -6.21 3.84 4.63
C THR A 144 -6.48 4.67 5.88
N LEU A 145 -5.90 4.28 7.03
CA LEU A 145 -6.06 5.01 8.29
C LEU A 145 -5.35 6.38 8.23
N HIS A 146 -4.13 6.44 7.71
CA HIS A 146 -3.38 7.69 7.58
C HIS A 146 -4.12 8.71 6.71
N THR A 147 -4.61 8.30 5.54
CA THR A 147 -5.36 9.17 4.63
C THR A 147 -6.69 9.60 5.27
N GLY A 148 -7.42 8.68 5.90
CA GLY A 148 -8.66 9.01 6.62
C GLY A 148 -8.43 10.01 7.74
N ALA A 149 -7.42 9.79 8.59
CA ALA A 149 -7.07 10.67 9.72
C ALA A 149 -6.66 12.09 9.26
N ARG A 150 -6.00 12.20 8.11
CA ARG A 150 -5.60 13.51 7.55
C ARG A 150 -6.80 14.40 7.26
N TYR A 151 -7.83 13.87 6.60
CA TYR A 151 -9.05 14.63 6.32
C TYR A 151 -9.82 14.97 7.59
N TRP A 152 -9.77 14.10 8.59
CA TRP A 152 -10.41 14.37 9.89
C TRP A 152 -9.76 15.52 10.65
N ARG A 153 -8.43 15.55 10.73
CA ARG A 153 -7.70 16.64 11.43
C ARG A 153 -7.95 18.00 10.81
N GLN A 154 -8.11 18.05 9.50
CA GLN A 154 -8.36 19.30 8.78
C GLN A 154 -9.82 19.78 8.88
N ALA A 155 -10.74 18.93 9.30
CA ALA A 155 -12.13 19.31 9.56
C ALA A 155 -12.36 19.85 10.96
N GLY A 156 -11.43 19.68 11.89
CA GLY A 156 -11.51 20.13 13.29
C GLY A 156 -10.71 21.40 13.58
N SER A 157 -10.04 21.98 12.57
CA SER A 157 -9.35 23.27 12.63
C SER A 157 -10.12 24.33 11.87
#